data_8f77f5783e91eba2b6bb203eb261dab4
#
_entry.id   8f77f5783e91eba2b6bb203eb261dab4
#
_cell.length_a   1.000
_cell.length_b   1.000
_cell.length_c   1.000
_cell.angle_alpha   90.00
_cell.angle_beta   90.00
_cell.angle_gamma   90.00
#
_symmetry.space_group_name_H-M   'P 1'
#
loop_
_entity.id
_entity.type
_entity.pdbx_description
1 polymer ?
#
loop_
_entity_poly.entity_id
_entity_poly.type
_entity_poly.pdbx_seq_one_letter_code
_entity_poly.pdbx_strand_id
1 'polypeptide(L)'
;KVVATNDPVEAVSNADVVYTDVFISMGEEHLKDKIKSFDGFQVNEKLVSNMNDDWRFMHCLPAHRGDEVTDWVMDHKNSIVFDQAENRMWAQMSLLTYLVNEDAWETMGEFMGLI
;
A
#
# COMPACT_ATOMS: atom_id res chain seq x y z
N LYS A 1 18.68 3.38 3.80
CA LYS A 1 18.89 2.45 4.94
C LYS A 1 17.63 1.62 5.12
N VAL A 2 17.74 0.31 5.16
CA VAL A 2 16.63 -0.61 5.48
C VAL A 2 16.82 -1.09 6.91
N VAL A 3 15.74 -1.12 7.69
CA VAL A 3 15.69 -1.68 9.04
C VAL A 3 14.60 -2.76 9.05
N ALA A 4 14.88 -3.90 9.64
CA ALA A 4 13.91 -4.98 9.86
C ALA A 4 13.69 -5.14 11.36
N THR A 5 12.42 -5.20 11.78
CA THR A 5 12.01 -5.43 13.16
C THR A 5 10.76 -6.30 13.19
N ASN A 6 10.54 -7.01 14.31
CA ASN A 6 9.31 -7.74 14.58
C ASN A 6 8.35 -6.96 15.50
N ASP A 7 8.68 -5.71 15.83
CA ASP A 7 7.82 -4.83 16.60
C ASP A 7 7.13 -3.84 15.65
N PRO A 8 5.82 -3.98 15.40
CA PRO A 8 5.10 -3.10 14.49
C PRO A 8 5.03 -1.66 14.99
N VAL A 9 5.06 -1.42 16.30
CA VAL A 9 5.07 -0.05 16.87
C VAL A 9 6.41 0.62 16.61
N GLU A 10 7.52 -0.11 16.79
CA GLU A 10 8.85 0.38 16.42
C GLU A 10 8.92 0.69 14.91
N ALA A 11 8.36 -0.21 14.08
CA ALA A 11 8.40 -0.07 12.64
C ALA A 11 7.70 1.20 12.13
N VAL A 12 6.54 1.56 12.72
CA VAL A 12 5.74 2.72 12.28
C VAL A 12 6.08 4.01 13.03
N SER A 13 6.95 3.96 14.05
CA SER A 13 7.29 5.14 14.85
C SER A 13 7.86 6.26 13.97
N ASN A 14 7.17 7.40 13.94
CA ASN A 14 7.47 8.56 13.09
C ASN A 14 7.49 8.25 11.58
N ALA A 15 6.84 7.19 11.14
CA ALA A 15 6.70 6.90 9.73
C ALA A 15 5.66 7.81 9.06
N ASP A 16 5.89 8.14 7.79
CA ASP A 16 4.97 8.92 6.96
C ASP A 16 3.99 8.02 6.20
N VAL A 17 4.38 6.77 5.94
CA VAL A 17 3.57 5.81 5.18
C VAL A 17 3.59 4.46 5.87
N VAL A 18 2.42 3.85 6.01
CA VAL A 18 2.27 2.43 6.33
C VAL A 18 1.64 1.70 5.14
N TYR A 19 2.29 0.62 4.74
CA TYR A 19 1.85 -0.24 3.64
C TYR A 19 1.68 -1.66 4.16
N THR A 20 0.53 -2.28 3.90
CA THR A 20 0.28 -3.69 4.22
C THR A 20 -0.28 -4.46 3.03
N ASP A 21 -0.26 -5.76 3.14
CA ASP A 21 -0.88 -6.72 2.23
C ASP A 21 -1.74 -7.69 3.06
N VAL A 22 -2.50 -8.55 2.41
CA VAL A 22 -3.29 -9.59 3.06
C VAL A 22 -2.42 -10.56 3.85
N PHE A 23 -2.89 -10.99 5.02
CA PHE A 23 -2.18 -11.99 5.81
C PHE A 23 -2.22 -13.39 5.17
N ILE A 24 -3.28 -13.67 4.40
CA ILE A 24 -3.43 -14.90 3.65
C ILE A 24 -3.65 -14.56 2.18
N SER A 25 -2.72 -15.00 1.33
CA SER A 25 -2.82 -14.80 -0.11
C SER A 25 -3.90 -15.69 -0.74
N MET A 26 -4.40 -15.28 -1.89
CA MET A 26 -5.34 -16.10 -2.66
C MET A 26 -4.74 -17.49 -2.93
N GLY A 27 -5.52 -18.54 -2.66
CA GLY A 27 -5.09 -19.95 -2.78
C GLY A 27 -4.47 -20.53 -1.50
N GLU A 28 -4.25 -19.72 -0.48
CA GLU A 28 -3.71 -20.14 0.83
C GLU A 28 -4.78 -20.19 1.94
N GLU A 29 -6.07 -20.15 1.61
CA GLU A 29 -7.19 -20.06 2.57
C GLU A 29 -7.24 -21.25 3.55
N HIS A 30 -6.55 -22.35 3.23
CA HIS A 30 -6.38 -23.49 4.11
C HIS A 30 -5.38 -23.24 5.25
N LEU A 31 -4.58 -22.17 5.18
CA LEU A 31 -3.55 -21.79 6.15
C LEU A 31 -4.07 -20.82 7.23
N LYS A 32 -5.33 -20.96 7.65
CA LYS A 32 -5.96 -20.05 8.65
C LYS A 32 -5.17 -19.93 9.96
N ASP A 33 -4.41 -20.94 10.34
CA ASP A 33 -3.54 -20.87 11.52
C ASP A 33 -2.38 -19.89 11.35
N LYS A 34 -2.02 -19.53 10.11
CA LYS A 34 -1.01 -18.52 9.78
C LYS A 34 -1.42 -17.13 10.28
N ILE A 35 -2.73 -16.82 10.33
CA ILE A 35 -3.24 -15.52 10.83
C ILE A 35 -2.75 -15.26 12.25
N LYS A 36 -2.68 -16.29 13.09
CA LYS A 36 -2.20 -16.17 14.49
C LYS A 36 -0.74 -15.67 14.57
N SER A 37 0.05 -15.91 13.52
CA SER A 37 1.44 -15.44 13.45
C SER A 37 1.54 -13.94 13.20
N PHE A 38 0.45 -13.31 12.77
CA PHE A 38 0.34 -11.86 12.50
C PHE A 38 -0.37 -11.12 13.65
N ASP A 39 -0.55 -11.78 14.81
CA ASP A 39 -1.11 -11.10 15.98
C ASP A 39 -0.27 -9.85 16.34
N GLY A 40 -0.95 -8.71 16.47
CA GLY A 40 -0.32 -7.41 16.70
C GLY A 40 0.11 -6.64 15.45
N PHE A 41 0.07 -7.25 14.25
CA PHE A 41 0.47 -6.58 12.99
C PHE A 41 -0.69 -5.93 12.23
N GLN A 42 -1.92 -6.02 12.74
CA GLN A 42 -3.06 -5.34 12.14
C GLN A 42 -2.84 -3.83 12.12
N VAL A 43 -3.03 -3.21 10.97
CA VAL A 43 -3.04 -1.75 10.87
C VAL A 43 -4.38 -1.23 11.40
N ASN A 44 -4.33 -0.65 12.58
CA ASN A 44 -5.48 -0.13 13.33
C ASN A 44 -5.17 1.26 13.90
N GLU A 45 -6.16 1.88 14.54
CA GLU A 45 -6.11 3.23 15.10
C GLU A 45 -4.95 3.39 16.09
N LYS A 46 -4.72 2.37 16.92
CA LYS A 46 -3.64 2.37 17.92
C LYS A 46 -2.26 2.34 17.24
N LEU A 47 -2.12 1.55 16.19
CA LEU A 47 -0.85 1.45 15.46
C LEU A 47 -0.52 2.78 14.78
N VAL A 48 -1.45 3.34 14.01
CA VAL A 48 -1.24 4.58 13.25
C VAL A 48 -1.08 5.81 14.15
N SER A 49 -1.54 5.76 15.41
CA SER A 49 -1.31 6.86 16.37
C SER A 49 0.17 7.04 16.77
N ASN A 50 1.05 6.12 16.39
CA ASN A 50 2.51 6.24 16.58
C ASN A 50 3.24 6.82 15.37
N MET A 51 2.51 7.09 14.30
CA MET A 51 3.05 7.67 13.06
C MET A 51 3.06 9.21 13.13
N ASN A 52 3.60 9.85 12.10
CA ASN A 52 3.49 11.28 11.92
C ASN A 52 2.05 11.72 11.68
N ASP A 53 1.69 12.98 11.97
CA ASP A 53 0.31 13.49 11.87
C ASP A 53 -0.28 13.36 10.46
N ASP A 54 0.55 13.52 9.43
CA ASP A 54 0.18 13.43 8.02
C ASP A 54 0.44 12.06 7.39
N TRP A 55 0.35 10.98 8.19
CA TRP A 55 0.55 9.61 7.71
C TRP A 55 -0.36 9.26 6.52
N ARG A 56 0.08 8.30 5.71
CA ARG A 56 -0.72 7.71 4.63
C ARG A 56 -0.78 6.19 4.79
N PHE A 57 -1.97 5.64 4.51
CA PHE A 57 -2.19 4.21 4.45
C PHE A 57 -2.26 3.74 3.00
N MET A 58 -1.56 2.66 2.70
CA MET A 58 -1.51 2.01 1.39
C MET A 58 -1.79 0.51 1.51
N HIS A 59 -2.43 -0.05 0.51
CA HIS A 59 -2.71 -1.48 0.38
C HIS A 59 -2.80 -1.86 -1.09
N CYS A 60 -2.19 -2.98 -1.47
CA CYS A 60 -2.20 -3.45 -2.87
C CYS A 60 -3.58 -3.94 -3.34
N LEU A 61 -4.55 -4.16 -2.43
CA LEU A 61 -5.87 -4.73 -2.68
C LEU A 61 -5.81 -6.14 -3.35
N PRO A 62 -6.82 -7.00 -3.08
CA PRO A 62 -7.98 -6.80 -2.19
C PRO A 62 -7.58 -6.76 -0.71
N ALA A 63 -8.34 -6.04 0.13
CA ALA A 63 -8.11 -5.97 1.57
C ALA A 63 -9.17 -6.80 2.33
N HIS A 64 -8.74 -7.47 3.41
CA HIS A 64 -9.63 -8.18 4.33
C HIS A 64 -9.81 -7.34 5.59
N ARG A 65 -10.88 -6.57 5.60
CA ARG A 65 -11.25 -5.71 6.73
C ARG A 65 -11.48 -6.53 8.00
N GLY A 66 -10.83 -6.14 9.08
CA GLY A 66 -10.83 -6.87 10.34
C GLY A 66 -9.66 -7.85 10.52
N ASP A 67 -8.99 -8.24 9.45
CA ASP A 67 -7.77 -9.05 9.48
C ASP A 67 -6.52 -8.14 9.52
N GLU A 68 -5.96 -7.77 8.37
CA GLU A 68 -4.74 -6.95 8.30
C GLU A 68 -4.97 -5.45 8.49
N VAL A 69 -6.22 -4.97 8.34
CA VAL A 69 -6.58 -3.55 8.47
C VAL A 69 -7.98 -3.39 9.04
N THR A 70 -8.20 -2.37 9.90
CA THR A 70 -9.53 -2.02 10.39
C THR A 70 -10.33 -1.21 9.36
N ASP A 71 -11.67 -1.24 9.48
CA ASP A 71 -12.56 -0.40 8.67
C ASP A 71 -12.20 1.09 8.81
N TRP A 72 -11.90 1.51 10.03
CA TRP A 72 -11.57 2.90 10.32
C TRP A 72 -10.34 3.38 9.56
N VAL A 73 -9.25 2.59 9.55
CA VAL A 73 -8.02 2.95 8.80
C VAL A 73 -8.29 2.92 7.30
N MET A 74 -9.01 1.90 6.83
CA MET A 74 -9.31 1.72 5.41
C MET A 74 -10.11 2.89 4.84
N ASP A 75 -11.08 3.41 5.61
CA ASP A 75 -11.97 4.50 5.19
C ASP A 75 -11.52 5.87 5.70
N HIS A 76 -10.36 5.96 6.36
CA HIS A 76 -9.83 7.23 6.86
C HIS A 76 -9.39 8.15 5.71
N LYS A 77 -9.48 9.47 5.93
CA LYS A 77 -9.05 10.49 4.95
C LYS A 77 -7.57 10.37 4.53
N ASN A 78 -6.75 9.72 5.33
CA ASN A 78 -5.33 9.47 5.07
C ASN A 78 -5.10 8.15 4.31
N SER A 79 -6.15 7.36 4.05
CA SER A 79 -6.07 6.17 3.19
C SER A 79 -6.02 6.61 1.74
N ILE A 80 -4.99 6.17 1.03
CA ILE A 80 -4.78 6.45 -0.41
C ILE A 80 -4.81 5.17 -1.25
N VAL A 81 -5.51 4.14 -0.75
CA VAL A 81 -5.57 2.82 -1.41
C VAL A 81 -6.21 2.88 -2.80
N PHE A 82 -7.22 3.73 -3.00
CA PHE A 82 -7.88 3.87 -4.29
C PHE A 82 -7.06 4.72 -5.27
N ASP A 83 -6.38 5.77 -4.79
CA ASP A 83 -5.41 6.52 -5.59
C ASP A 83 -4.27 5.61 -6.04
N GLN A 84 -3.77 4.74 -5.15
CA GLN A 84 -2.77 3.73 -5.46
C GLN A 84 -3.27 2.75 -6.53
N ALA A 85 -4.50 2.27 -6.41
CA ALA A 85 -5.10 1.33 -7.37
C ALA A 85 -5.28 1.98 -8.75
N GLU A 86 -5.71 3.22 -8.81
CA GLU A 86 -5.80 4.00 -10.05
C GLU A 86 -4.42 4.24 -10.65
N ASN A 87 -3.46 4.68 -9.86
CA ASN A 87 -2.10 4.93 -10.32
C ASN A 87 -1.40 3.70 -10.90
N ARG A 88 -1.76 2.50 -10.44
CA ARG A 88 -1.27 1.26 -11.03
C ARG A 88 -1.65 1.15 -12.50
N MET A 89 -2.88 1.53 -12.87
CA MET A 89 -3.33 1.54 -14.27
C MET A 89 -2.50 2.53 -15.09
N TRP A 90 -2.36 3.76 -14.62
CA TRP A 90 -1.61 4.80 -15.32
C TRP A 90 -0.13 4.44 -15.49
N ALA A 91 0.51 3.90 -14.45
CA ALA A 91 1.89 3.48 -14.53
C ALA A 91 2.10 2.34 -15.55
N GLN A 92 1.19 1.36 -15.58
CA GLN A 92 1.27 0.26 -16.54
C GLN A 92 0.98 0.73 -17.97
N MET A 93 0.01 1.61 -18.17
CA MET A 93 -0.26 2.21 -19.47
C MET A 93 0.96 2.98 -20.00
N SER A 94 1.56 3.80 -19.15
CA SER A 94 2.77 4.56 -19.51
C SER A 94 3.92 3.65 -19.89
N LEU A 95 4.16 2.59 -19.12
CA LEU A 95 5.20 1.60 -19.40
C LEU A 95 4.94 0.86 -20.73
N LEU A 96 3.70 0.43 -20.97
CA LEU A 96 3.34 -0.23 -22.22
C LEU A 96 3.50 0.71 -23.41
N THR A 97 3.10 1.98 -23.28
CA THR A 97 3.30 2.99 -24.35
C THR A 97 4.78 3.14 -24.67
N TYR A 98 5.62 3.28 -23.65
CA TYR A 98 7.07 3.35 -23.82
C TYR A 98 7.66 2.13 -24.56
N LEU A 99 7.22 0.93 -24.20
CA LEU A 99 7.77 -0.33 -24.75
C LEU A 99 7.31 -0.61 -26.19
N VAL A 100 6.14 -0.12 -26.60
CA VAL A 100 5.56 -0.45 -27.92
C VAL A 100 5.53 0.71 -28.89
N ASN A 101 5.67 1.95 -28.42
CA ASN A 101 5.65 3.16 -29.24
C ASN A 101 6.43 4.29 -28.55
N GLU A 102 7.73 4.34 -28.82
CA GLU A 102 8.65 5.31 -28.23
C GLU A 102 8.31 6.76 -28.64
N ASP A 103 7.91 6.96 -29.90
CA ASP A 103 7.50 8.29 -30.39
C ASP A 103 6.29 8.85 -29.63
N ALA A 104 5.32 8.00 -29.31
CA ALA A 104 4.15 8.38 -28.51
C ALA A 104 4.54 8.71 -27.06
N TRP A 105 5.52 8.00 -26.50
CA TRP A 105 6.06 8.29 -25.18
C TRP A 105 6.74 9.65 -25.12
N GLU A 106 7.59 9.97 -26.09
CA GLU A 106 8.27 11.26 -26.18
C GLU A 106 7.26 12.40 -26.30
N THR A 107 6.27 12.27 -27.21
CA THR A 107 5.19 13.27 -27.40
C THR A 107 4.40 13.49 -26.10
N MET A 108 4.09 12.44 -25.36
CA MET A 108 3.41 12.56 -24.06
C MET A 108 4.29 13.27 -23.03
N GLY A 109 5.58 12.94 -22.98
CA GLY A 109 6.54 13.56 -22.08
C GLY A 109 6.68 15.06 -22.31
N GLU A 110 6.78 15.49 -23.58
CA GLU A 110 6.78 16.90 -23.98
C GLU A 110 5.49 17.60 -23.56
N PHE A 111 4.32 17.01 -23.86
CA PHE A 111 3.01 17.57 -23.51
C PHE A 111 2.84 17.77 -22.01
N MET A 112 3.38 16.85 -21.20
CA MET A 112 3.32 16.90 -19.72
C MET A 112 4.45 17.73 -19.10
N GLY A 113 5.41 18.22 -19.89
CA GLY A 113 6.56 18.98 -19.41
C GLY A 113 7.53 18.15 -18.55
N LEU A 114 7.65 16.86 -18.82
CA LEU A 114 8.51 15.92 -18.09
C LEU A 114 9.88 15.71 -18.76
N ILE A 115 9.99 16.03 -20.06
CA ILE A 115 11.22 15.99 -20.88
C ILE A 115 11.25 17.18 -21.82
#